data_55733442de60bf91f8f618d4d544c437
#
_entry.id   55733442de60bf91f8f618d4d544c437
#
_cell.length_a   1.000
_cell.length_b   1.000
_cell.length_c   1.000
_cell.angle_alpha   90.00
_cell.angle_beta   90.00
_cell.angle_gamma   90.00
#
_symmetry.space_group_name_H-M   'P 1'
#
loop_
_entity.id
_entity.type
_entity.pdbx_description
1 polymer ?
#
loop_
_entity_poly.entity_id
_entity_poly.type
_entity_poly.pdbx_seq_one_letter_code
_entity_poly.pdbx_strand_id
1 'polypeptide(L)'
;MTTTNKSVEGFTMNYEFLLCEIENKIATVMINRPPVNPLNTAVFQELSQIMSELEQSDEVHAIILTGNGEKAFVAGADINEMVNLDTVGIMDMNLTSRKAFSKIENLTKPVIAAINGLALGGGLELALACDLRIASEKAKFAFPEVGLGIIPGGGGTQRLQKIVGQGIAKELLYFGEMFTAERALQLQIVNKVVALEELLPAAKEWAEKLAQKPPVALRMVKLAVNSGSNVDLESGLTIETSCFGNAFATEDRKEGLQAFIEKRKPTFIGR
;
A
#
# COMPACT_ATOMS: atom_id res chain seq x y z
N MET A 1 -2.58 3.98 29.67
CA MET A 1 -2.52 2.50 29.63
C MET A 1 -1.50 2.15 28.57
N THR A 2 -0.34 1.70 28.98
CA THR A 2 0.76 1.29 28.11
C THR A 2 0.39 -0.04 27.45
N THR A 3 0.02 0.02 26.17
CA THR A 3 -0.15 -1.17 25.35
C THR A 3 1.22 -1.78 25.08
N THR A 4 1.49 -2.90 25.73
CA THR A 4 2.68 -3.72 25.49
C THR A 4 2.64 -4.26 24.07
N ASN A 5 3.58 -3.81 23.22
CA ASN A 5 3.90 -4.46 21.96
C ASN A 5 4.28 -5.91 22.23
N LYS A 6 3.52 -6.86 21.66
CA LYS A 6 3.89 -8.27 21.67
C LYS A 6 5.13 -8.44 20.80
N SER A 7 6.25 -8.76 21.40
CA SER A 7 7.45 -9.18 20.68
C SER A 7 7.19 -10.50 19.98
N VAL A 8 7.23 -10.50 18.64
CA VAL A 8 7.45 -11.71 17.86
C VAL A 8 8.95 -11.99 17.92
N GLU A 9 9.37 -13.25 18.12
CA GLU A 9 10.78 -13.63 18.24
C GLU A 9 11.62 -13.00 17.11
N GLY A 10 12.49 -12.06 17.45
CA GLY A 10 13.44 -11.42 16.53
C GLY A 10 13.14 -9.97 16.12
N PHE A 11 11.98 -9.39 16.46
CA PHE A 11 11.64 -8.00 16.10
C PHE A 11 11.28 -7.17 17.32
N THR A 12 12.16 -6.22 17.66
CA THR A 12 11.83 -5.16 18.64
C THR A 12 11.29 -3.97 17.85
N MET A 13 10.01 -4.00 17.49
CA MET A 13 9.36 -2.89 16.77
C MET A 13 8.99 -1.79 17.78
N ASN A 14 9.88 -0.86 18.06
CA ASN A 14 9.57 0.35 18.81
C ASN A 14 9.43 1.52 17.84
N TYR A 15 8.21 1.68 17.30
CA TYR A 15 7.81 2.82 16.50
C TYR A 15 6.99 3.79 17.36
N GLU A 16 7.17 5.08 17.15
CA GLU A 16 6.40 6.12 17.84
C GLU A 16 5.01 6.28 17.24
N PHE A 17 4.94 6.18 15.89
CA PHE A 17 3.73 6.48 15.10
C PHE A 17 3.13 5.27 14.39
N LEU A 18 3.73 4.09 14.52
CA LEU A 18 3.21 2.88 13.90
C LEU A 18 2.97 1.78 14.94
N LEU A 19 1.88 1.04 14.75
CA LEU A 19 1.64 -0.22 15.43
C LEU A 19 1.74 -1.34 14.40
N CYS A 20 2.28 -2.49 14.80
CA CYS A 20 2.38 -3.66 13.93
C CYS A 20 2.01 -4.93 14.70
N GLU A 21 1.15 -5.73 14.10
CA GLU A 21 0.77 -7.06 14.57
C GLU A 21 1.04 -8.06 13.45
N ILE A 22 1.65 -9.21 13.81
CA ILE A 22 1.89 -10.29 12.85
C ILE A 22 1.11 -11.50 13.31
N GLU A 23 0.23 -12.00 12.45
CA GLU A 23 -0.59 -13.18 12.69
C GLU A 23 -0.79 -13.94 11.38
N ASN A 24 -0.67 -15.26 11.39
CA ASN A 24 -0.93 -16.11 10.22
C ASN A 24 -0.15 -15.69 8.95
N LYS A 25 1.09 -15.27 9.11
CA LYS A 25 1.97 -14.75 8.04
C LYS A 25 1.50 -13.43 7.42
N ILE A 26 0.66 -12.69 8.12
CA ILE A 26 0.15 -11.39 7.71
C ILE A 26 0.59 -10.35 8.73
N ALA A 27 1.25 -9.30 8.26
CA ALA A 27 1.54 -8.12 9.06
C ALA A 27 0.42 -7.09 8.89
N THR A 28 -0.18 -6.65 9.98
CA THR A 28 -1.11 -5.52 10.00
C THR A 28 -0.38 -4.30 10.58
N VAL A 29 -0.07 -3.34 9.72
CA VAL A 29 0.58 -2.07 10.08
C VAL A 29 -0.48 -1.00 10.19
N MET A 30 -0.54 -0.33 11.35
CA MET A 30 -1.50 0.73 11.62
C MET A 30 -0.76 2.05 11.86
N ILE A 31 -1.09 3.09 11.11
CA ILE A 31 -0.61 4.45 11.39
C ILE A 31 -1.37 4.96 12.61
N ASN A 32 -0.64 5.30 13.67
CA ASN A 32 -1.17 5.65 14.98
C ASN A 32 -0.74 7.06 15.39
N ARG A 33 -1.32 8.06 14.77
CA ARG A 33 -1.09 9.48 15.07
C ARG A 33 -2.43 10.22 15.15
N PRO A 34 -3.20 9.98 16.24
CA PRO A 34 -4.53 10.54 16.38
C PRO A 34 -4.51 12.08 16.37
N PRO A 35 -5.63 12.76 15.99
CA PRO A 35 -6.94 12.13 15.74
C PRO A 35 -7.18 11.66 14.29
N VAL A 36 -6.32 12.02 13.31
CA VAL A 36 -6.56 11.79 11.88
C VAL A 36 -5.33 11.28 11.12
N ASN A 37 -4.33 10.80 11.83
CA ASN A 37 -3.14 10.15 11.29
C ASN A 37 -2.38 10.97 10.23
N PRO A 38 -2.05 12.27 10.47
CA PRO A 38 -1.32 13.08 9.51
C PRO A 38 0.11 12.56 9.36
N LEU A 39 0.66 12.66 8.13
CA LEU A 39 2.01 12.21 7.80
C LEU A 39 3.02 13.35 7.99
N ASN A 40 3.97 13.16 8.89
CA ASN A 40 5.16 13.99 9.03
C ASN A 40 6.42 13.22 8.57
N THR A 41 7.56 13.88 8.58
CA THR A 41 8.84 13.28 8.18
C THR A 41 9.17 12.02 8.98
N ALA A 42 8.89 12.00 10.28
CA ALA A 42 9.13 10.83 11.14
C ALA A 42 8.25 9.63 10.72
N VAL A 43 6.97 9.84 10.45
CA VAL A 43 6.07 8.76 9.94
C VAL A 43 6.59 8.18 8.64
N PHE A 44 7.07 9.02 7.68
CA PHE A 44 7.65 8.53 6.43
C PHE A 44 8.90 7.68 6.66
N GLN A 45 9.75 8.07 7.61
CA GLN A 45 10.95 7.31 7.98
C GLN A 45 10.58 5.97 8.62
N GLU A 46 9.64 5.97 9.57
CA GLU A 46 9.15 4.74 10.21
C GLU A 46 8.47 3.81 9.20
N LEU A 47 7.65 4.33 8.26
CA LEU A 47 7.09 3.52 7.18
C LEU A 47 8.17 2.88 6.31
N SER A 48 9.22 3.63 5.94
CA SER A 48 10.33 3.07 5.16
C SER A 48 11.06 1.97 5.92
N GLN A 49 11.27 2.16 7.22
CA GLN A 49 11.96 1.20 8.09
C GLN A 49 11.14 -0.08 8.26
N ILE A 50 9.88 0.03 8.71
CA ILE A 50 9.03 -1.14 8.95
C ILE A 50 8.83 -1.96 7.67
N MET A 51 8.64 -1.32 6.51
CA MET A 51 8.51 -2.03 5.25
C MET A 51 9.80 -2.78 4.87
N SER A 52 10.98 -2.24 5.22
CA SER A 52 12.26 -2.95 5.01
C SER A 52 12.40 -4.16 5.94
N GLU A 53 11.99 -4.03 7.19
CA GLU A 53 11.99 -5.13 8.15
C GLU A 53 11.00 -6.24 7.75
N LEU A 54 9.78 -5.86 7.38
CA LEU A 54 8.76 -6.81 6.93
C LEU A 54 9.14 -7.50 5.61
N GLU A 55 9.88 -6.82 4.73
CA GLU A 55 10.38 -7.42 3.49
C GLU A 55 11.37 -8.56 3.77
N GLN A 56 12.22 -8.41 4.77
CA GLN A 56 13.24 -9.38 5.14
C GLN A 56 12.71 -10.55 6.00
N SER A 57 11.54 -10.40 6.61
CA SER A 57 10.95 -11.39 7.50
C SER A 57 10.35 -12.58 6.73
N ASP A 58 10.83 -13.77 6.96
CA ASP A 58 10.25 -15.00 6.39
C ASP A 58 8.87 -15.33 7.00
N GLU A 59 8.55 -14.73 8.16
CA GLU A 59 7.25 -14.90 8.83
C GLU A 59 6.12 -14.07 8.22
N VAL A 60 6.42 -13.17 7.25
CA VAL A 60 5.43 -12.30 6.64
C VAL A 60 5.32 -12.57 5.15
N HIS A 61 4.12 -12.88 4.67
CA HIS A 61 3.84 -13.14 3.25
C HIS A 61 2.92 -12.08 2.62
N ALA A 62 2.14 -11.36 3.43
CA ALA A 62 1.29 -10.26 2.99
C ALA A 62 1.21 -9.17 4.06
N ILE A 63 0.95 -7.94 3.65
CA ILE A 63 0.88 -6.78 4.54
C ILE A 63 -0.47 -6.08 4.36
N ILE A 64 -1.10 -5.72 5.47
CA ILE A 64 -2.26 -4.83 5.52
C ILE A 64 -1.79 -3.51 6.11
N LEU A 65 -2.06 -2.40 5.44
CA LEU A 65 -1.79 -1.05 5.91
C LEU A 65 -3.12 -0.34 6.18
N THR A 66 -3.29 0.21 7.38
CA THR A 66 -4.52 0.90 7.79
C THR A 66 -4.21 2.08 8.72
N GLY A 67 -5.21 2.90 9.04
CA GLY A 67 -5.13 3.92 10.08
C GLY A 67 -5.69 3.39 11.41
N ASN A 68 -5.07 3.72 12.53
CA ASN A 68 -5.64 3.43 13.84
C ASN A 68 -6.83 4.36 14.11
N GLY A 69 -7.89 3.81 14.69
CA GLY A 69 -9.16 4.51 14.94
C GLY A 69 -10.13 4.44 13.75
N GLU A 70 -11.27 5.13 13.87
CA GLU A 70 -12.35 5.05 12.89
C GLU A 70 -12.44 6.28 11.96
N LYS A 71 -11.75 7.38 12.29
CA LYS A 71 -11.93 8.67 11.61
C LYS A 71 -11.17 8.76 10.30
N ALA A 72 -9.97 8.24 10.26
CA ALA A 72 -9.10 8.40 9.10
C ALA A 72 -8.18 7.19 8.91
N PHE A 73 -7.99 6.84 7.66
CA PHE A 73 -6.80 6.14 7.22
C PHE A 73 -5.61 7.07 7.40
N VAL A 74 -5.57 8.16 6.64
CA VAL A 74 -4.59 9.25 6.73
C VAL A 74 -5.22 10.53 6.16
N ALA A 75 -5.26 11.61 6.93
CA ALA A 75 -5.82 12.88 6.48
C ALA A 75 -4.75 13.88 6.00
N GLY A 76 -3.83 13.42 5.15
CA GLY A 76 -2.84 14.26 4.49
C GLY A 76 -1.50 14.35 5.21
N ALA A 77 -0.64 15.22 4.68
CA ALA A 77 0.61 15.59 5.32
C ALA A 77 0.37 16.51 6.53
N ASP A 78 1.33 16.56 7.46
CA ASP A 78 1.26 17.44 8.62
C ASP A 78 1.53 18.90 8.22
N ILE A 79 0.47 19.68 8.11
CA ILE A 79 0.54 21.10 7.76
C ILE A 79 1.36 21.91 8.78
N ASN A 80 1.35 21.52 10.08
CA ASN A 80 2.13 22.22 11.10
C ASN A 80 3.65 22.03 10.89
N GLU A 81 4.08 20.91 10.34
CA GLU A 81 5.47 20.74 9.91
C GLU A 81 5.75 21.55 8.66
N MET A 82 4.87 21.47 7.65
CA MET A 82 5.07 22.09 6.34
C MET A 82 5.15 23.63 6.40
N VAL A 83 4.35 24.28 7.22
CA VAL A 83 4.28 25.75 7.32
C VAL A 83 5.62 26.39 7.73
N ASN A 84 6.48 25.63 8.39
CA ASN A 84 7.79 26.08 8.87
C ASN A 84 8.95 25.74 7.90
N LEU A 85 8.67 25.08 6.78
CA LEU A 85 9.69 24.67 5.82
C LEU A 85 9.84 25.74 4.70
N ASP A 86 11.07 25.96 4.31
CA ASP A 86 11.38 26.65 3.05
C ASP A 86 11.31 25.68 1.85
N THR A 87 11.66 26.16 0.66
CA THR A 87 11.62 25.33 -0.56
C THR A 87 12.55 24.12 -0.47
N VAL A 88 13.71 24.24 0.18
CA VAL A 88 14.65 23.11 0.32
C VAL A 88 14.09 22.09 1.29
N GLY A 89 13.61 22.54 2.44
CA GLY A 89 13.02 21.66 3.46
C GLY A 89 11.80 20.88 2.95
N ILE A 90 10.90 21.54 2.17
CA ILE A 90 9.75 20.84 1.60
C ILE A 90 10.16 19.82 0.51
N MET A 91 11.21 20.12 -0.27
CA MET A 91 11.74 19.16 -1.23
C MET A 91 12.33 17.92 -0.53
N ASP A 92 13.05 18.09 0.57
CA ASP A 92 13.60 16.99 1.36
C ASP A 92 12.48 16.14 2.00
N MET A 93 11.43 16.76 2.53
CA MET A 93 10.25 16.07 3.01
C MET A 93 9.57 15.26 1.90
N ASN A 94 9.40 15.85 0.71
CA ASN A 94 8.84 15.16 -0.45
C ASN A 94 9.72 14.00 -0.94
N LEU A 95 11.04 14.13 -0.91
CA LEU A 95 11.95 13.03 -1.23
C LEU A 95 11.82 11.88 -0.21
N THR A 96 11.65 12.22 1.06
CA THR A 96 11.45 11.23 2.14
C THR A 96 10.12 10.50 1.97
N SER A 97 9.03 11.23 1.72
CA SER A 97 7.71 10.62 1.44
C SER A 97 7.74 9.73 0.20
N ARG A 98 8.40 10.20 -0.87
CA ARG A 98 8.55 9.44 -2.11
C ARG A 98 9.34 8.15 -1.92
N LYS A 99 10.41 8.17 -1.09
CA LYS A 99 11.15 6.95 -0.73
C LYS A 99 10.25 5.95 -0.01
N ALA A 100 9.46 6.40 0.98
CA ALA A 100 8.54 5.55 1.72
C ALA A 100 7.47 4.92 0.82
N PHE A 101 6.83 5.71 -0.04
CA PHE A 101 5.78 5.23 -0.94
C PHE A 101 6.33 4.31 -2.04
N SER A 102 7.49 4.65 -2.62
CA SER A 102 8.16 3.78 -3.59
C SER A 102 8.64 2.48 -2.95
N LYS A 103 9.02 2.48 -1.66
CA LYS A 103 9.35 1.25 -0.94
C LYS A 103 8.13 0.32 -0.85
N ILE A 104 6.95 0.85 -0.51
CA ILE A 104 5.69 0.10 -0.46
C ILE A 104 5.34 -0.46 -1.85
N GLU A 105 5.41 0.38 -2.88
CA GLU A 105 5.09 0.02 -4.27
C GLU A 105 6.00 -1.09 -4.81
N ASN A 106 7.28 -1.08 -4.45
CA ASN A 106 8.27 -2.04 -4.95
C ASN A 106 8.58 -3.19 -3.98
N LEU A 107 7.85 -3.29 -2.88
CA LEU A 107 8.01 -4.40 -1.93
C LEU A 107 7.79 -5.74 -2.64
N THR A 108 8.58 -6.76 -2.27
CA THR A 108 8.44 -8.10 -2.86
C THR A 108 7.16 -8.83 -2.42
N LYS A 109 6.50 -8.33 -1.38
CA LYS A 109 5.27 -8.87 -0.80
C LYS A 109 4.06 -8.01 -1.17
N PRO A 110 2.86 -8.58 -1.32
CA PRO A 110 1.65 -7.81 -1.58
C PRO A 110 1.28 -6.94 -0.37
N VAL A 111 0.84 -5.71 -0.66
CA VAL A 111 0.38 -4.73 0.33
C VAL A 111 -1.06 -4.33 0.02
N ILE A 112 -1.95 -4.48 1.00
CA ILE A 112 -3.36 -4.12 0.92
C ILE A 112 -3.60 -2.88 1.78
N ALA A 113 -4.06 -1.79 1.21
CA ALA A 113 -4.59 -0.66 1.98
C ALA A 113 -6.01 -0.96 2.43
N ALA A 114 -6.25 -0.99 3.74
CA ALA A 114 -7.57 -1.05 4.36
C ALA A 114 -7.97 0.35 4.83
N ILE A 115 -8.81 1.02 4.04
CA ILE A 115 -9.11 2.46 4.18
C ILE A 115 -10.34 2.63 5.06
N ASN A 116 -10.12 2.90 6.34
CA ASN A 116 -11.15 2.95 7.38
C ASN A 116 -11.93 4.27 7.44
N GLY A 117 -11.40 5.36 6.87
CA GLY A 117 -12.02 6.68 6.94
C GLY A 117 -11.43 7.64 5.92
N LEU A 118 -11.07 8.86 6.36
CA LEU A 118 -10.50 9.88 5.48
C LEU A 118 -9.16 9.40 4.87
N ALA A 119 -9.04 9.49 3.55
CA ALA A 119 -7.81 9.30 2.80
C ALA A 119 -7.59 10.55 1.92
N LEU A 120 -6.91 11.56 2.47
CA LEU A 120 -6.79 12.87 1.85
C LEU A 120 -5.34 13.17 1.47
N GLY A 121 -5.10 13.80 0.33
CA GLY A 121 -3.78 14.19 -0.13
C GLY A 121 -2.74 13.08 -0.01
N GLY A 122 -1.70 13.30 0.78
CA GLY A 122 -0.67 12.29 1.06
C GLY A 122 -1.22 10.94 1.56
N GLY A 123 -2.40 10.92 2.19
CA GLY A 123 -3.08 9.69 2.59
C GLY A 123 -3.63 8.90 1.39
N LEU A 124 -4.20 9.59 0.41
CA LEU A 124 -4.62 8.95 -0.83
C LEU A 124 -3.40 8.53 -1.67
N GLU A 125 -2.32 9.32 -1.67
CA GLU A 125 -1.05 8.95 -2.31
C GLU A 125 -0.46 7.67 -1.72
N LEU A 126 -0.49 7.52 -0.39
CA LEU A 126 -0.07 6.31 0.32
C LEU A 126 -0.93 5.10 -0.08
N ALA A 127 -2.26 5.28 -0.12
CA ALA A 127 -3.17 4.22 -0.55
C ALA A 127 -2.90 3.80 -2.00
N LEU A 128 -2.61 4.75 -2.90
CA LEU A 128 -2.28 4.47 -4.30
C LEU A 128 -0.91 3.77 -4.47
N ALA A 129 -0.02 3.87 -3.50
CA ALA A 129 1.25 3.15 -3.51
C ALA A 129 1.12 1.67 -3.09
N CYS A 130 0.00 1.28 -2.47
CA CYS A 130 -0.31 -0.12 -2.17
C CYS A 130 -0.79 -0.87 -3.43
N ASP A 131 -0.69 -2.20 -3.41
CA ASP A 131 -1.11 -3.03 -4.55
C ASP A 131 -2.64 -3.06 -4.69
N LEU A 132 -3.33 -3.30 -3.58
CA LEU A 132 -4.78 -3.41 -3.51
C LEU A 132 -5.35 -2.44 -2.47
N ARG A 133 -6.60 -2.04 -2.65
CA ARG A 133 -7.31 -1.09 -1.77
C ARG A 133 -8.70 -1.59 -1.49
N ILE A 134 -9.02 -1.79 -0.20
CA ILE A 134 -10.37 -2.05 0.30
C ILE A 134 -10.78 -0.84 1.12
N ALA A 135 -11.95 -0.30 0.90
CA ALA A 135 -12.43 0.86 1.62
C ALA A 135 -13.69 0.55 2.45
N SER A 136 -13.79 1.22 3.58
CA SER A 136 -15.07 1.34 4.27
C SER A 136 -16.05 2.17 3.42
N GLU A 137 -17.34 1.85 3.47
CA GLU A 137 -18.41 2.67 2.88
C GLU A 137 -18.42 4.12 3.40
N LYS A 138 -17.88 4.34 4.61
CA LYS A 138 -17.75 5.66 5.26
C LYS A 138 -16.52 6.44 4.78
N ALA A 139 -15.60 5.79 4.06
CA ALA A 139 -14.37 6.43 3.61
C ALA A 139 -14.65 7.59 2.63
N LYS A 140 -13.84 8.63 2.75
CA LYS A 140 -13.85 9.80 1.85
C LYS A 140 -12.45 10.04 1.34
N PHE A 141 -12.37 10.46 0.11
CA PHE A 141 -11.14 10.64 -0.65
C PHE A 141 -11.08 12.05 -1.22
N ALA A 142 -9.90 12.66 -1.25
CA ALA A 142 -9.66 13.92 -1.97
C ALA A 142 -8.17 14.15 -2.22
N PHE A 143 -7.89 15.05 -3.17
CA PHE A 143 -6.60 15.72 -3.32
C PHE A 143 -6.79 17.22 -3.09
N PRO A 144 -6.83 17.70 -1.84
CA PRO A 144 -7.19 19.09 -1.52
C PRO A 144 -6.03 20.08 -1.72
N GLU A 145 -4.87 19.65 -2.18
CA GLU A 145 -3.61 20.39 -2.23
C GLU A 145 -3.70 21.70 -3.01
N VAL A 146 -4.45 21.72 -4.11
CA VAL A 146 -4.63 22.94 -4.92
C VAL A 146 -5.30 24.07 -4.14
N GLY A 147 -6.23 23.72 -3.23
CA GLY A 147 -6.85 24.67 -2.30
C GLY A 147 -5.86 25.29 -1.31
N LEU A 148 -4.68 24.71 -1.14
CA LEU A 148 -3.58 25.21 -0.32
C LEU A 148 -2.48 25.93 -1.17
N GLY A 149 -2.68 26.08 -2.48
CA GLY A 149 -1.71 26.66 -3.39
C GLY A 149 -0.52 25.74 -3.72
N ILE A 150 -0.64 24.43 -3.50
CA ILE A 150 0.37 23.43 -3.80
C ILE A 150 -0.23 22.27 -4.63
N ILE A 151 0.57 21.28 -4.95
CA ILE A 151 0.15 20.06 -5.65
C ILE A 151 0.51 18.83 -4.83
N PRO A 152 -0.10 17.64 -5.07
CA PRO A 152 0.35 16.38 -4.48
C PRO A 152 1.85 16.14 -4.74
N GLY A 153 2.60 15.86 -3.67
CA GLY A 153 4.06 15.71 -3.71
C GLY A 153 4.58 14.28 -3.58
N GLY A 154 3.74 13.35 -3.12
CA GLY A 154 4.09 11.94 -2.88
C GLY A 154 3.81 11.00 -4.07
N GLY A 155 3.37 11.53 -5.21
CA GLY A 155 3.14 10.77 -6.45
C GLY A 155 1.68 10.67 -6.89
N GLY A 156 0.75 11.40 -6.26
CA GLY A 156 -0.67 11.42 -6.58
C GLY A 156 -0.93 11.78 -8.03
N THR A 157 -0.26 12.81 -8.56
CA THR A 157 -0.39 13.22 -9.96
C THR A 157 0.03 12.12 -10.95
N GLN A 158 0.93 11.23 -10.54
CA GLN A 158 1.48 10.19 -11.39
C GLN A 158 0.72 8.86 -11.27
N ARG A 159 0.40 8.43 -10.04
CA ARG A 159 -0.30 7.15 -9.82
C ARG A 159 -1.78 7.23 -10.16
N LEU A 160 -2.45 8.34 -9.82
CA LEU A 160 -3.89 8.47 -10.08
C LEU A 160 -4.22 8.36 -11.56
N GLN A 161 -3.50 9.09 -12.44
CA GLN A 161 -3.78 9.08 -13.87
C GLN A 161 -3.59 7.72 -14.54
N LYS A 162 -2.76 6.84 -13.97
CA LYS A 162 -2.59 5.47 -14.48
C LYS A 162 -3.81 4.59 -14.20
N ILE A 163 -4.59 4.93 -13.17
CA ILE A 163 -5.79 4.20 -12.80
C ILE A 163 -7.01 4.76 -13.52
N VAL A 164 -7.21 6.09 -13.46
CA VAL A 164 -8.46 6.71 -13.90
C VAL A 164 -8.35 7.43 -15.26
N GLY A 165 -7.15 7.50 -15.83
CA GLY A 165 -6.86 8.31 -17.01
C GLY A 165 -6.71 9.81 -16.70
N GLN A 166 -6.12 10.57 -17.65
CA GLN A 166 -5.72 11.96 -17.42
C GLN A 166 -6.89 12.92 -17.17
N GLY A 167 -8.04 12.70 -17.84
CA GLY A 167 -9.20 13.59 -17.70
C GLY A 167 -9.77 13.56 -16.29
N ILE A 168 -10.10 12.37 -15.81
CA ILE A 168 -10.62 12.18 -14.45
C ILE A 168 -9.58 12.56 -13.38
N ALA A 169 -8.29 12.23 -13.63
CA ALA A 169 -7.25 12.62 -12.70
C ALA A 169 -7.17 14.15 -12.53
N LYS A 170 -7.24 14.91 -13.63
CA LYS A 170 -7.27 16.38 -13.58
C LYS A 170 -8.52 16.92 -12.89
N GLU A 171 -9.69 16.33 -13.14
CA GLU A 171 -10.93 16.68 -12.44
C GLU A 171 -10.74 16.59 -10.92
N LEU A 172 -10.32 15.41 -10.42
CA LEU A 172 -10.13 15.18 -8.99
C LEU A 172 -9.04 16.07 -8.37
N LEU A 173 -7.95 16.31 -9.10
CA LEU A 173 -6.82 17.10 -8.64
C LEU A 173 -7.10 18.60 -8.68
N TYR A 174 -7.83 19.11 -9.69
CA TYR A 174 -8.08 20.54 -9.85
C TYR A 174 -9.16 21.06 -8.90
N PHE A 175 -10.24 20.29 -8.75
CA PHE A 175 -11.32 20.69 -7.86
C PHE A 175 -11.00 20.37 -6.40
N GLY A 176 -10.24 19.33 -6.12
CA GLY A 176 -9.84 18.96 -4.76
C GLY A 176 -11.03 18.55 -3.87
N GLU A 177 -12.19 18.32 -4.46
CA GLU A 177 -13.43 17.98 -3.75
C GLU A 177 -13.39 16.55 -3.19
N MET A 178 -14.05 16.36 -2.04
CA MET A 178 -14.17 15.03 -1.46
C MET A 178 -15.17 14.18 -2.25
N PHE A 179 -14.77 12.93 -2.53
CA PHE A 179 -15.64 11.94 -3.13
C PHE A 179 -15.78 10.68 -2.25
N THR A 180 -16.86 9.94 -2.49
CA THR A 180 -17.25 8.78 -1.65
C THR A 180 -16.50 7.51 -2.03
N ALA A 181 -16.57 6.50 -1.16
CA ALA A 181 -16.06 5.15 -1.42
C ALA A 181 -16.73 4.51 -2.65
N GLU A 182 -18.03 4.75 -2.85
CA GLU A 182 -18.75 4.28 -4.03
C GLU A 182 -18.18 4.91 -5.31
N ARG A 183 -17.93 6.23 -5.32
CA ARG A 183 -17.30 6.91 -6.47
C ARG A 183 -15.89 6.39 -6.69
N ALA A 184 -15.12 6.14 -5.63
CA ALA A 184 -13.78 5.55 -5.73
C ALA A 184 -13.82 4.14 -6.35
N LEU A 185 -14.83 3.34 -6.03
CA LEU A 185 -15.05 2.01 -6.62
C LEU A 185 -15.40 2.12 -8.12
N GLN A 186 -16.31 3.02 -8.49
CA GLN A 186 -16.69 3.27 -9.89
C GLN A 186 -15.48 3.70 -10.74
N LEU A 187 -14.57 4.48 -10.15
CA LEU A 187 -13.33 4.95 -10.78
C LEU A 187 -12.18 3.94 -10.69
N GLN A 188 -12.40 2.76 -10.11
CA GLN A 188 -11.38 1.73 -9.90
C GLN A 188 -10.21 2.18 -9.00
N ILE A 189 -10.38 3.27 -8.26
CA ILE A 189 -9.41 3.75 -7.26
C ILE A 189 -9.34 2.75 -6.10
N VAL A 190 -10.47 2.14 -5.74
CA VAL A 190 -10.51 1.02 -4.77
C VAL A 190 -11.07 -0.24 -5.43
N ASN A 191 -10.64 -1.41 -4.95
CA ASN A 191 -11.02 -2.71 -5.49
C ASN A 191 -12.32 -3.24 -4.88
N LYS A 192 -12.64 -2.82 -3.64
CA LYS A 192 -13.81 -3.30 -2.88
C LYS A 192 -14.25 -2.25 -1.88
N VAL A 193 -15.56 -2.17 -1.65
CA VAL A 193 -16.17 -1.37 -0.58
C VAL A 193 -16.98 -2.30 0.32
N VAL A 194 -16.87 -2.13 1.63
CA VAL A 194 -17.55 -2.93 2.66
C VAL A 194 -18.00 -2.04 3.82
N ALA A 195 -18.86 -2.53 4.70
CA ALA A 195 -19.17 -1.86 5.96
C ALA A 195 -17.89 -1.68 6.81
N LEU A 196 -17.83 -0.66 7.66
CA LEU A 196 -16.62 -0.35 8.43
C LEU A 196 -16.16 -1.54 9.29
N GLU A 197 -17.10 -2.21 9.95
CA GLU A 197 -16.87 -3.39 10.79
C GLU A 197 -16.34 -4.59 10.01
N GLU A 198 -16.63 -4.67 8.71
CA GLU A 198 -16.17 -5.73 7.81
C GLU A 198 -14.81 -5.42 7.13
N LEU A 199 -14.27 -4.21 7.33
CA LEU A 199 -13.08 -3.76 6.60
C LEU A 199 -11.84 -4.62 6.88
N LEU A 200 -11.48 -4.76 8.16
CA LEU A 200 -10.32 -5.58 8.54
C LEU A 200 -10.54 -7.07 8.29
N PRO A 201 -11.72 -7.65 8.58
CA PRO A 201 -12.05 -9.01 8.14
C PRO A 201 -11.85 -9.24 6.64
N ALA A 202 -12.36 -8.34 5.78
CA ALA A 202 -12.21 -8.45 4.34
C ALA A 202 -10.74 -8.31 3.87
N ALA A 203 -9.97 -7.41 4.50
CA ALA A 203 -8.55 -7.26 4.21
C ALA A 203 -7.76 -8.51 4.64
N LYS A 204 -8.04 -9.08 5.81
CA LYS A 204 -7.44 -10.33 6.29
C LYS A 204 -7.77 -11.50 5.37
N GLU A 205 -9.02 -11.66 4.95
CA GLU A 205 -9.43 -12.69 3.97
C GLU A 205 -8.60 -12.61 2.68
N TRP A 206 -8.39 -11.41 2.15
CA TRP A 206 -7.58 -11.23 0.94
C TRP A 206 -6.10 -11.51 1.20
N ALA A 207 -5.55 -11.03 2.32
CA ALA A 207 -4.18 -11.28 2.71
C ALA A 207 -3.90 -12.77 2.91
N GLU A 208 -4.83 -13.52 3.53
CA GLU A 208 -4.73 -14.98 3.69
C GLU A 208 -4.72 -15.72 2.35
N LYS A 209 -5.57 -15.30 1.40
CA LYS A 209 -5.56 -15.85 0.03
C LYS A 209 -4.23 -15.59 -0.67
N LEU A 210 -3.64 -14.40 -0.49
CA LEU A 210 -2.34 -14.05 -1.05
C LEU A 210 -1.19 -14.80 -0.35
N ALA A 211 -1.22 -14.92 0.97
CA ALA A 211 -0.21 -15.63 1.75
C ALA A 211 -0.13 -17.14 1.43
N GLN A 212 -1.19 -17.71 0.84
CA GLN A 212 -1.21 -19.10 0.36
C GLN A 212 -0.67 -19.27 -1.06
N LYS A 213 -0.35 -18.20 -1.77
CA LYS A 213 0.21 -18.26 -3.14
C LYS A 213 1.74 -18.36 -3.10
N PRO A 214 2.37 -18.90 -4.15
CA PRO A 214 3.84 -18.96 -4.24
C PRO A 214 4.43 -17.55 -4.22
N PRO A 215 5.28 -17.21 -3.23
CA PRO A 215 5.74 -15.82 -3.03
C PRO A 215 6.53 -15.28 -4.23
N VAL A 216 7.36 -16.13 -4.85
CA VAL A 216 8.15 -15.72 -6.02
C VAL A 216 7.23 -15.37 -7.21
N ALA A 217 6.17 -16.12 -7.43
CA ALA A 217 5.22 -15.82 -8.51
C ALA A 217 4.50 -14.49 -8.26
N LEU A 218 4.04 -14.22 -7.01
CA LEU A 218 3.42 -12.94 -6.66
C LEU A 218 4.39 -11.77 -6.88
N ARG A 219 5.65 -11.92 -6.43
CA ARG A 219 6.71 -10.92 -6.66
C ARG A 219 6.92 -10.66 -8.15
N MET A 220 6.96 -11.70 -8.98
CA MET A 220 7.18 -11.56 -10.42
C MET A 220 5.99 -10.87 -11.11
N VAL A 221 4.75 -11.19 -10.72
CA VAL A 221 3.55 -10.47 -11.20
C VAL A 221 3.61 -8.98 -10.85
N LYS A 222 3.91 -8.65 -9.59
CA LYS A 222 4.03 -7.26 -9.14
C LYS A 222 5.12 -6.51 -9.92
N LEU A 223 6.29 -7.11 -10.08
CA LEU A 223 7.40 -6.54 -10.84
C LEU A 223 7.02 -6.31 -12.31
N ALA A 224 6.42 -7.30 -12.97
CA ALA A 224 6.02 -7.20 -14.37
C ALA A 224 4.99 -6.09 -14.59
N VAL A 225 3.97 -6.01 -13.72
CA VAL A 225 2.92 -4.98 -13.80
C VAL A 225 3.49 -3.59 -13.53
N ASN A 226 4.24 -3.40 -12.43
CA ASN A 226 4.77 -2.10 -12.04
C ASN A 226 5.80 -1.57 -13.05
N SER A 227 6.71 -2.41 -13.51
CA SER A 227 7.75 -2.01 -14.48
C SER A 227 7.17 -1.85 -15.89
N GLY A 228 6.32 -2.78 -16.32
CA GLY A 228 5.69 -2.76 -17.64
C GLY A 228 4.79 -1.53 -17.85
N SER A 229 4.12 -1.04 -16.79
CA SER A 229 3.27 0.14 -16.87
C SER A 229 4.03 1.46 -17.16
N ASN A 230 5.35 1.44 -17.15
CA ASN A 230 6.21 2.61 -17.33
C ASN A 230 6.99 2.63 -18.65
N VAL A 231 6.79 1.62 -19.50
CA VAL A 231 7.51 1.45 -20.78
C VAL A 231 6.53 1.19 -21.93
N ASP A 232 7.02 1.13 -23.16
CA ASP A 232 6.24 0.67 -24.31
C ASP A 232 5.89 -0.81 -24.20
N LEU A 233 4.91 -1.26 -25.00
CA LEU A 233 4.40 -2.63 -24.92
C LEU A 233 5.48 -3.69 -25.17
N GLU A 234 6.36 -3.51 -26.15
CA GLU A 234 7.41 -4.50 -26.47
C GLU A 234 8.41 -4.64 -25.34
N SER A 235 8.82 -3.52 -24.75
CA SER A 235 9.67 -3.52 -23.55
C SER A 235 8.95 -4.19 -22.36
N GLY A 236 7.65 -3.93 -22.18
CA GLY A 236 6.81 -4.56 -21.16
C GLY A 236 6.73 -6.08 -21.33
N LEU A 237 6.50 -6.58 -22.57
CA LEU A 237 6.48 -8.01 -22.86
C LEU A 237 7.85 -8.70 -22.62
N THR A 238 8.95 -7.98 -22.87
CA THR A 238 10.29 -8.47 -22.54
C THR A 238 10.50 -8.63 -21.03
N ILE A 239 10.03 -7.64 -20.24
CA ILE A 239 10.05 -7.72 -18.77
C ILE A 239 9.19 -8.90 -18.30
N GLU A 240 7.96 -9.04 -18.82
CA GLU A 240 7.06 -10.16 -18.48
C GLU A 240 7.71 -11.52 -18.77
N THR A 241 8.32 -11.68 -19.93
CA THR A 241 9.03 -12.92 -20.30
C THR A 241 10.15 -13.25 -19.31
N SER A 242 10.92 -12.24 -18.88
CA SER A 242 11.95 -12.40 -17.87
C SER A 242 11.38 -12.79 -16.50
N CYS A 243 10.31 -12.14 -16.08
CA CYS A 243 9.59 -12.45 -14.85
C CYS A 243 8.99 -13.86 -14.88
N PHE A 244 8.41 -14.28 -16.00
CA PHE A 244 7.90 -15.64 -16.20
C PHE A 244 9.02 -16.67 -16.06
N GLY A 245 10.17 -16.44 -16.71
CA GLY A 245 11.33 -17.33 -16.61
C GLY A 245 11.82 -17.50 -15.16
N ASN A 246 11.89 -16.40 -14.40
CA ASN A 246 12.26 -16.44 -12.97
C ASN A 246 11.24 -17.24 -12.13
N ALA A 247 9.95 -17.03 -12.32
CA ALA A 247 8.91 -17.81 -11.64
C ALA A 247 8.95 -19.28 -12.04
N PHE A 248 9.21 -19.57 -13.33
CA PHE A 248 9.28 -20.92 -13.86
C PHE A 248 10.48 -21.73 -13.34
N ALA A 249 11.54 -21.08 -12.90
CA ALA A 249 12.73 -21.72 -12.34
C ALA A 249 12.55 -22.27 -10.91
N THR A 250 11.43 -21.96 -10.24
CA THR A 250 11.20 -22.27 -8.82
C THR A 250 10.75 -23.72 -8.58
N GLU A 251 11.01 -24.22 -7.36
CA GLU A 251 10.42 -25.49 -6.89
C GLU A 251 8.89 -25.38 -6.73
N ASP A 252 8.41 -24.22 -6.29
CA ASP A 252 6.96 -23.94 -6.17
C ASP A 252 6.22 -24.13 -7.51
N ARG A 253 6.86 -23.80 -8.64
CA ARG A 253 6.31 -24.09 -9.96
C ARG A 253 6.16 -25.59 -10.20
N LYS A 254 7.16 -26.39 -9.86
CA LYS A 254 7.10 -27.85 -10.02
C LYS A 254 5.96 -28.42 -9.20
N GLU A 255 5.89 -28.02 -7.93
CA GLU A 255 4.82 -28.42 -7.00
C GLU A 255 3.44 -28.00 -7.55
N GLY A 256 3.29 -26.76 -7.98
CA GLY A 256 2.03 -26.24 -8.51
C GLY A 256 1.52 -27.01 -9.73
N LEU A 257 2.41 -27.29 -10.69
CA LEU A 257 2.06 -28.09 -11.88
C LEU A 257 1.72 -29.54 -11.53
N GLN A 258 2.50 -30.16 -10.64
CA GLN A 258 2.27 -31.54 -10.23
C GLN A 258 0.96 -31.67 -9.44
N ALA A 259 0.71 -30.79 -8.49
CA ALA A 259 -0.53 -30.75 -7.71
C ALA A 259 -1.77 -30.55 -8.59
N PHE A 260 -1.66 -29.72 -9.65
CA PHE A 260 -2.74 -29.52 -10.61
C PHE A 260 -3.07 -30.81 -11.39
N ILE A 261 -2.04 -31.53 -11.87
CA ILE A 261 -2.22 -32.82 -12.58
C ILE A 261 -2.84 -33.86 -11.67
N GLU A 262 -2.37 -33.90 -10.40
CA GLU A 262 -2.83 -34.86 -9.39
C GLU A 262 -4.18 -34.46 -8.74
N LYS A 263 -4.73 -33.28 -9.07
CA LYS A 263 -5.96 -32.71 -8.49
C LYS A 263 -5.92 -32.61 -6.95
N ARG A 264 -4.78 -32.26 -6.39
CA ARG A 264 -4.59 -32.00 -4.96
C ARG A 264 -4.24 -30.53 -4.69
N LYS A 265 -4.36 -30.13 -3.42
CA LYS A 265 -3.91 -28.79 -2.99
C LYS A 265 -2.37 -28.75 -2.99
N PRO A 266 -1.74 -27.71 -3.59
CA PRO A 266 -0.30 -27.53 -3.54
C PRO A 266 0.20 -27.06 -2.18
N THR A 267 1.47 -27.33 -1.88
CA THR A 267 2.18 -26.81 -0.71
C THR A 267 3.39 -26.04 -1.19
N PHE A 268 3.33 -24.71 -1.10
CA PHE A 268 4.41 -23.82 -1.55
C PHE A 268 5.39 -23.52 -0.44
N ILE A 269 6.68 -23.44 -0.78
CA ILE A 269 7.80 -23.24 0.15
C ILE A 269 8.60 -21.95 -0.14
N GLY A 270 8.23 -21.20 -1.19
CA GLY A 270 8.80 -19.88 -1.48
C GLY A 270 10.14 -19.90 -2.23
N ARG A 271 10.53 -21.01 -2.85
CA ARG A 271 11.81 -21.15 -3.55
C ARG A 271 11.72 -22.00 -4.81
#